data_3bf67c7d1a948d8d45302d12e7a3550e
#
_entry.id   3bf67c7d1a948d8d45302d12e7a3550e
#
_cell.length_a   1.000
_cell.length_b   1.000
_cell.length_c   1.000
_cell.angle_alpha   90.00
_cell.angle_beta   90.00
_cell.angle_gamma   90.00
#
_symmetry.space_group_name_H-M   'P 1'
#
loop_
_entity.id
_entity.type
_entity.pdbx_description
1 polymer ?
#
loop_
_entity_poly.entity_id
_entity_poly.type
_entity_poly.pdbx_seq_one_letter_code
_entity_poly.pdbx_strand_id
1 'polypeptide(L)'
;SRYSVDKYWLVPHFEKMLYDNAQLIEILNKFWQLTKKKAYKNKIYETVNWLEKDMLDSTGAFYSSYDADSEGAEGKYYVWPYEEIKKVLGDDFLYFNKIFDIKKNGNWEGNNILSCYENLHITDHDYNKVKILIDSLYKHRAKRPKPTCDNKILCDWNGLIISSLTKSASIFKDQKLLELAMGAFHFIKNNMYDGSTLYHSHCNSINKHEGMLDDYAYLIRAGLLIFEVTTDQEYLEFSLKLVSHLIDNFSDGDGMFFTSSNKKKDVIIKSKQIIDNVTPNANAVMIENLTKIAFLS
;
A
#
# COMPACT_ATOMS: atom_id res chain seq x y z
N SER A 1 -2.53 8.87 3.81
CA SER A 1 -3.12 8.93 5.15
C SER A 1 -4.44 8.17 5.20
N ARG A 2 -4.67 7.44 6.29
CA ARG A 2 -5.87 6.60 6.49
C ARG A 2 -7.06 7.36 7.10
N TYR A 3 -6.82 8.50 7.73
CA TYR A 3 -7.89 9.35 8.28
C TYR A 3 -7.45 10.81 8.38
N SER A 4 -8.42 11.71 8.55
CA SER A 4 -8.20 13.10 8.89
C SER A 4 -8.38 13.31 10.39
N VAL A 5 -7.54 14.15 11.00
CA VAL A 5 -7.59 14.47 12.43
C VAL A 5 -8.69 15.51 12.72
N ASP A 6 -9.12 16.24 11.68
CA ASP A 6 -10.14 17.27 11.77
C ASP A 6 -11.37 16.96 10.90
N LYS A 7 -12.50 17.59 11.23
CA LYS A 7 -13.77 17.42 10.52
C LYS A 7 -13.82 18.06 9.12
N TYR A 8 -12.84 18.87 8.77
CA TYR A 8 -12.77 19.57 7.48
C TYR A 8 -11.90 18.84 6.46
N TRP A 9 -11.31 17.70 6.84
CA TRP A 9 -10.40 16.93 5.99
C TRP A 9 -9.15 17.70 5.56
N LEU A 10 -8.72 18.68 6.37
CA LEU A 10 -7.51 19.45 6.13
C LEU A 10 -6.28 18.76 6.66
N VAL A 11 -6.33 18.28 7.90
CA VAL A 11 -5.17 17.72 8.61
C VAL A 11 -5.16 16.20 8.46
N PRO A 12 -4.29 15.65 7.59
CA PRO A 12 -4.15 14.20 7.49
C PRO A 12 -3.37 13.68 8.70
N HIS A 13 -3.67 12.49 9.20
CA HIS A 13 -2.71 11.78 10.02
C HIS A 13 -1.47 11.46 9.18
N PHE A 14 -0.29 11.87 9.62
CA PHE A 14 0.90 11.87 8.75
C PHE A 14 1.58 10.51 8.61
N GLU A 15 1.23 9.54 9.42
CA GLU A 15 1.69 8.15 9.27
C GLU A 15 1.30 7.56 7.90
N LYS A 16 2.19 6.78 7.31
CA LYS A 16 1.99 6.15 6.00
C LYS A 16 2.12 4.63 6.14
N MET A 17 1.02 3.91 5.95
CA MET A 17 0.96 2.46 6.04
C MET A 17 0.90 1.84 4.65
N LEU A 18 1.60 0.73 4.44
CA LEU A 18 1.59 0.01 3.15
C LEU A 18 0.18 -0.50 2.82
N TYR A 19 -0.51 -1.13 3.78
CA TYR A 19 -1.85 -1.68 3.57
C TYR A 19 -2.90 -0.64 3.19
N ASP A 20 -2.79 0.59 3.71
CA ASP A 20 -3.68 1.69 3.33
C ASP A 20 -3.49 2.07 1.86
N ASN A 21 -2.22 2.20 1.43
CA ASN A 21 -1.89 2.54 0.05
C ASN A 21 -2.33 1.44 -0.91
N ALA A 22 -2.17 0.17 -0.53
CA ALA A 22 -2.64 -0.97 -1.31
C ALA A 22 -4.16 -0.91 -1.55
N GLN A 23 -4.94 -0.71 -0.48
CA GLN A 23 -6.41 -0.64 -0.56
C GLN A 23 -6.88 0.60 -1.31
N LEU A 24 -6.21 1.75 -1.14
CA LEU A 24 -6.51 2.96 -1.90
C LEU A 24 -6.26 2.77 -3.41
N ILE A 25 -5.16 2.13 -3.81
CA ILE A 25 -4.91 1.79 -5.21
C ILE A 25 -6.03 0.88 -5.74
N GLU A 26 -6.45 -0.12 -4.97
CA GLU A 26 -7.51 -1.04 -5.39
C GLU A 26 -8.84 -0.31 -5.63
N ILE A 27 -9.26 0.57 -4.73
CA ILE A 27 -10.51 1.32 -4.90
C ILE A 27 -10.40 2.33 -6.04
N LEU A 28 -9.25 2.99 -6.22
CA LEU A 28 -9.01 3.90 -7.33
C LEU A 28 -9.04 3.18 -8.69
N ASN A 29 -8.56 1.94 -8.78
CA ASN A 29 -8.70 1.09 -9.95
C ASN A 29 -10.16 0.88 -10.33
N LYS A 30 -11.02 0.55 -9.33
CA LYS A 30 -12.46 0.38 -9.54
C LYS A 30 -13.12 1.68 -10.01
N PHE A 31 -12.81 2.81 -9.37
CA PHE A 31 -13.35 4.12 -9.79
C PHE A 31 -12.90 4.50 -11.20
N TRP A 32 -11.64 4.22 -11.57
CA TRP A 32 -11.18 4.47 -12.92
C TRP A 32 -11.89 3.58 -13.95
N GLN A 33 -12.08 2.29 -13.65
CA GLN A 33 -12.80 1.38 -14.53
C GLN A 33 -14.23 1.84 -14.80
N LEU A 34 -14.93 2.35 -13.77
CA LEU A 34 -16.31 2.83 -13.86
C LEU A 34 -16.42 4.19 -14.55
N THR A 35 -15.51 5.11 -14.30
CA THR A 35 -15.69 6.52 -14.69
C THR A 35 -14.75 6.99 -15.78
N LYS A 36 -13.64 6.28 -16.01
CA LYS A 36 -12.54 6.64 -16.91
C LYS A 36 -11.90 8.02 -16.62
N LYS A 37 -12.15 8.60 -15.44
CA LYS A 37 -11.57 9.90 -15.04
C LYS A 37 -10.07 9.77 -14.84
N LYS A 38 -9.28 10.56 -15.58
CA LYS A 38 -7.80 10.56 -15.51
C LYS A 38 -7.26 10.83 -14.11
N ALA A 39 -7.98 11.62 -13.29
CA ALA A 39 -7.58 11.91 -11.93
C ALA A 39 -7.32 10.65 -11.09
N TYR A 40 -8.13 9.61 -11.23
CA TYR A 40 -7.91 8.34 -10.51
C TYR A 40 -6.66 7.62 -11.00
N LYS A 41 -6.45 7.56 -12.32
CA LYS A 41 -5.23 6.98 -12.90
C LYS A 41 -4.00 7.73 -12.42
N ASN A 42 -4.02 9.07 -12.47
CA ASN A 42 -2.91 9.91 -12.03
C ASN A 42 -2.57 9.65 -10.56
N LYS A 43 -3.60 9.55 -9.69
CA LYS A 43 -3.40 9.29 -8.26
C LYS A 43 -2.80 7.91 -7.99
N ILE A 44 -3.17 6.88 -8.77
CA ILE A 44 -2.55 5.55 -8.69
C ILE A 44 -1.05 5.66 -9.00
N TYR A 45 -0.67 6.29 -10.13
CA TYR A 45 0.75 6.43 -10.50
C TYR A 45 1.54 7.31 -9.53
N GLU A 46 0.94 8.37 -8.99
CA GLU A 46 1.59 9.18 -7.94
C GLU A 46 1.88 8.35 -6.69
N THR A 47 0.92 7.52 -6.28
CA THR A 47 1.08 6.63 -5.11
C THR A 47 2.14 5.57 -5.38
N VAL A 48 2.12 4.91 -6.55
CA VAL A 48 3.13 3.92 -6.92
C VAL A 48 4.52 4.54 -7.00
N ASN A 49 4.67 5.71 -7.63
CA ASN A 49 5.96 6.41 -7.70
C ASN A 49 6.52 6.75 -6.31
N TRP A 50 5.64 7.08 -5.37
CA TRP A 50 6.06 7.31 -3.99
C TRP A 50 6.48 5.99 -3.31
N LEU A 51 5.72 4.92 -3.48
CA LEU A 51 6.08 3.59 -2.94
C LEU A 51 7.44 3.12 -3.47
N GLU A 52 7.71 3.28 -4.77
CA GLU A 52 9.01 2.92 -5.38
C GLU A 52 10.17 3.73 -4.78
N LYS A 53 9.98 5.03 -4.53
CA LYS A 53 11.04 5.91 -4.06
C LYS A 53 11.34 5.80 -2.57
N ASP A 54 10.31 5.56 -1.78
CA ASP A 54 10.40 5.68 -0.33
C ASP A 54 10.19 4.35 0.40
N MET A 55 9.41 3.40 -0.14
CA MET A 55 9.05 2.16 0.55
C MET A 55 9.57 0.88 -0.10
N LEU A 56 10.12 0.94 -1.32
CA LEU A 56 10.65 -0.25 -1.99
C LEU A 56 12.04 -0.57 -1.43
N ASP A 57 12.21 -1.79 -0.94
CA ASP A 57 13.50 -2.35 -0.58
C ASP A 57 14.32 -2.71 -1.83
N SER A 58 15.63 -2.71 -1.70
CA SER A 58 16.55 -3.11 -2.79
C SER A 58 16.33 -4.54 -3.30
N THR A 59 15.66 -5.38 -2.53
CA THR A 59 15.34 -6.77 -2.87
C THR A 59 14.01 -6.92 -3.60
N GLY A 60 13.22 -5.84 -3.73
CA GLY A 60 11.97 -5.80 -4.49
C GLY A 60 10.70 -5.86 -3.66
N ALA A 61 10.77 -6.09 -2.35
CA ALA A 61 9.61 -6.05 -1.46
C ALA A 61 9.39 -4.65 -0.88
N PHE A 62 8.24 -4.43 -0.24
CA PHE A 62 7.89 -3.12 0.33
C PHE A 62 7.98 -3.14 1.84
N TYR A 63 8.56 -2.07 2.42
CA TYR A 63 8.56 -1.79 3.85
C TYR A 63 7.15 -1.55 4.39
N SER A 64 6.97 -1.70 5.71
CA SER A 64 5.64 -1.64 6.33
C SER A 64 5.10 -0.21 6.47
N SER A 65 5.89 0.74 6.97
CA SER A 65 5.35 2.07 7.27
C SER A 65 6.41 3.16 7.39
N TYR A 66 5.93 4.41 7.33
CA TYR A 66 6.64 5.60 7.78
C TYR A 66 5.91 6.22 8.96
N ASP A 67 6.66 6.62 9.97
CA ASP A 67 6.16 7.33 11.14
C ASP A 67 5.49 8.66 10.75
N ALA A 68 4.60 9.14 11.60
CA ALA A 68 4.02 10.48 11.51
C ALA A 68 5.03 11.57 11.88
N ASP A 69 5.94 11.25 12.79
CA ASP A 69 6.84 12.19 13.43
C ASP A 69 8.19 12.30 12.71
N SER A 70 8.69 13.51 12.65
CA SER A 70 10.07 13.82 12.28
C SER A 70 10.63 14.83 13.29
N GLU A 71 11.83 14.56 13.82
CA GLU A 71 12.47 15.42 14.83
C GLU A 71 11.57 15.71 16.04
N GLY A 72 10.77 14.71 16.47
CA GLY A 72 9.90 14.79 17.64
C GLY A 72 8.61 15.60 17.45
N ALA A 73 8.21 15.91 16.21
CA ALA A 73 6.96 16.61 15.93
C ALA A 73 6.21 15.97 14.77
N GLU A 74 4.90 15.73 14.97
CA GLU A 74 4.04 15.16 13.95
C GLU A 74 3.92 16.10 12.75
N GLY A 75 4.02 15.54 11.56
CA GLY A 75 3.85 16.26 10.31
C GLY A 75 4.97 17.21 9.91
N LYS A 76 5.97 17.46 10.75
CA LYS A 76 7.04 18.46 10.54
C LYS A 76 7.74 18.29 9.19
N TYR A 77 7.95 17.06 8.76
CA TYR A 77 8.53 16.77 7.44
C TYR A 77 7.65 17.23 6.27
N TYR A 78 6.31 17.20 6.42
CA TYR A 78 5.35 17.37 5.34
C TYR A 78 4.81 18.79 5.20
N VAL A 79 4.75 19.55 6.29
CA VAL A 79 4.17 20.89 6.32
C VAL A 79 5.17 21.96 5.87
N TRP A 80 4.65 23.13 5.49
CA TRP A 80 5.43 24.15 4.83
C TRP A 80 5.20 25.54 5.42
N PRO A 81 6.25 26.27 5.83
CA PRO A 81 6.17 27.72 6.01
C PRO A 81 5.84 28.42 4.68
N TYR A 82 5.01 29.45 4.75
CA TYR A 82 4.61 30.25 3.58
C TYR A 82 5.81 30.77 2.77
N GLU A 83 6.78 31.37 3.44
CA GLU A 83 7.95 31.96 2.77
C GLU A 83 8.87 30.91 2.14
N GLU A 84 8.89 29.71 2.68
CA GLU A 84 9.67 28.60 2.09
C GLU A 84 9.07 28.15 0.76
N ILE A 85 7.74 27.97 0.69
CA ILE A 85 7.05 27.65 -0.57
C ILE A 85 7.32 28.73 -1.61
N LYS A 86 7.15 29.99 -1.22
CA LYS A 86 7.36 31.15 -2.10
C LYS A 86 8.80 31.20 -2.64
N LYS A 87 9.80 30.94 -1.79
CA LYS A 87 11.20 30.89 -2.17
C LYS A 87 11.50 29.76 -3.16
N VAL A 88 10.92 28.58 -2.96
CA VAL A 88 11.15 27.40 -3.81
C VAL A 88 10.50 27.57 -5.17
N LEU A 89 9.29 28.16 -5.24
CA LEU A 89 8.50 28.27 -6.46
C LEU A 89 8.74 29.59 -7.23
N GLY A 90 9.32 30.61 -6.59
CA GLY A 90 9.62 31.89 -7.24
C GLY A 90 8.38 32.51 -7.90
N ASP A 91 8.51 32.86 -9.18
CA ASP A 91 7.47 33.52 -9.96
C ASP A 91 6.20 32.65 -10.14
N ASP A 92 6.33 31.33 -10.06
CA ASP A 92 5.20 30.40 -10.17
C ASP A 92 4.39 30.28 -8.86
N PHE A 93 4.84 30.90 -7.76
CA PHE A 93 4.15 30.83 -6.48
C PHE A 93 2.68 31.31 -6.56
N LEU A 94 2.42 32.42 -7.22
CA LEU A 94 1.06 32.96 -7.34
C LEU A 94 0.14 32.03 -8.13
N TYR A 95 0.66 31.36 -9.16
CA TYR A 95 -0.09 30.36 -9.90
C TYR A 95 -0.39 29.15 -9.00
N PHE A 96 0.60 28.64 -8.29
CA PHE A 96 0.46 27.48 -7.39
C PHE A 96 -0.53 27.79 -6.24
N ASN A 97 -0.47 29.00 -5.68
CA ASN A 97 -1.35 29.43 -4.58
C ASN A 97 -2.83 29.58 -4.99
N LYS A 98 -3.12 29.69 -6.29
CA LYS A 98 -4.52 29.64 -6.78
C LYS A 98 -5.11 28.25 -6.77
N ILE A 99 -4.26 27.23 -6.73
CA ILE A 99 -4.66 25.81 -6.78
C ILE A 99 -4.66 25.21 -5.38
N PHE A 100 -3.64 25.55 -4.57
CA PHE A 100 -3.49 25.06 -3.20
C PHE A 100 -3.84 26.16 -2.20
N ASP A 101 -4.52 25.78 -1.11
CA ASP A 101 -4.89 26.71 -0.03
C ASP A 101 -3.67 27.05 0.85
N ILE A 102 -2.82 27.99 0.35
CA ILE A 102 -1.61 28.43 1.05
C ILE A 102 -1.88 29.78 1.70
N LYS A 103 -1.81 29.85 3.02
CA LYS A 103 -2.06 31.05 3.83
C LYS A 103 -0.77 31.62 4.39
N LYS A 104 -0.67 32.95 4.42
CA LYS A 104 0.52 33.64 4.95
C LYS A 104 0.83 33.25 6.41
N ASN A 105 -0.21 33.11 7.22
CA ASN A 105 -0.11 32.70 8.63
C ASN A 105 -0.21 31.19 8.84
N GLY A 106 -0.18 30.41 7.73
CA GLY A 106 -0.43 28.98 7.77
C GLY A 106 -1.91 28.61 7.82
N ASN A 107 -2.26 27.41 7.43
CA ASN A 107 -3.60 26.82 7.58
C ASN A 107 -3.62 25.77 8.70
N TRP A 108 -2.46 25.42 9.26
CA TRP A 108 -2.31 24.52 10.41
C TRP A 108 -1.04 24.86 11.20
N GLU A 109 -1.17 25.22 12.50
CA GLU A 109 -0.08 25.50 13.45
C GLU A 109 1.05 26.39 12.90
N GLY A 110 0.68 27.48 12.21
CA GLY A 110 1.63 28.42 11.62
C GLY A 110 2.31 27.94 10.34
N ASN A 111 2.02 26.74 9.89
CA ASN A 111 2.50 26.14 8.64
C ASN A 111 1.34 25.86 7.67
N ASN A 112 1.68 25.46 6.45
CA ASN A 112 0.70 25.08 5.45
C ASN A 112 0.77 23.58 5.15
N ILE A 113 -0.37 22.94 5.26
CA ILE A 113 -0.65 21.67 4.61
C ILE A 113 -1.11 22.00 3.19
N LEU A 114 -0.47 21.42 2.17
CA LEU A 114 -0.82 21.65 0.79
C LEU A 114 -2.11 20.91 0.45
N SER A 115 -3.22 21.63 0.46
CA SER A 115 -4.56 21.10 0.15
C SER A 115 -5.10 21.75 -1.12
N CYS A 116 -5.68 20.96 -2.00
CA CYS A 116 -6.38 21.42 -3.20
C CYS A 116 -7.87 21.08 -3.15
N TYR A 117 -8.44 20.94 -1.95
CA TYR A 117 -9.82 20.49 -1.75
C TYR A 117 -10.86 21.36 -2.46
N GLU A 118 -10.67 22.67 -2.47
CA GLU A 118 -11.56 23.61 -3.16
C GLU A 118 -11.39 23.61 -4.68
N ASN A 119 -10.29 23.06 -5.20
CA ASN A 119 -9.89 23.10 -6.61
C ASN A 119 -9.77 21.68 -7.20
N LEU A 120 -10.76 20.83 -6.96
CA LEU A 120 -10.77 19.42 -7.40
C LEU A 120 -10.73 19.22 -8.93
N HIS A 121 -10.91 20.29 -9.71
CA HIS A 121 -10.93 20.26 -11.18
C HIS A 121 -9.66 20.89 -11.77
N ILE A 122 -8.50 20.30 -11.48
CA ILE A 122 -7.28 20.67 -12.20
C ILE A 122 -7.42 20.15 -13.62
N THR A 123 -7.31 21.06 -14.61
CA THR A 123 -7.33 20.66 -16.02
C THR A 123 -6.12 19.81 -16.37
N ASP A 124 -6.18 19.04 -17.47
CA ASP A 124 -5.02 18.25 -17.92
C ASP A 124 -3.79 19.12 -18.19
N HIS A 125 -3.98 20.34 -18.66
CA HIS A 125 -2.90 21.31 -18.90
C HIS A 125 -2.27 21.78 -17.57
N ASP A 126 -3.10 22.13 -16.61
CA ASP A 126 -2.64 22.57 -15.29
C ASP A 126 -1.96 21.41 -14.53
N TYR A 127 -2.43 20.18 -14.72
CA TYR A 127 -1.87 19.00 -14.06
C TYR A 127 -0.36 18.85 -14.33
N ASN A 128 0.08 19.00 -15.57
CA ASN A 128 1.50 18.87 -15.92
C ASN A 128 2.35 19.98 -15.28
N LYS A 129 1.87 21.24 -15.33
CA LYS A 129 2.57 22.36 -14.67
C LYS A 129 2.61 22.17 -13.15
N VAL A 130 1.48 21.83 -12.54
CA VAL A 130 1.38 21.58 -11.10
C VAL A 130 2.33 20.44 -10.68
N LYS A 131 2.42 19.37 -11.46
CA LYS A 131 3.34 18.26 -11.20
C LYS A 131 4.81 18.72 -11.14
N ILE A 132 5.24 19.56 -12.07
CA ILE A 132 6.61 20.11 -12.07
C ILE A 132 6.87 20.91 -10.79
N LEU A 133 5.91 21.73 -10.36
CA LEU A 133 6.04 22.54 -9.14
C LEU A 133 6.03 21.67 -7.87
N ILE A 134 5.19 20.64 -7.82
CA ILE A 134 5.19 19.63 -6.75
C ILE A 134 6.53 18.90 -6.70
N ASP A 135 7.09 18.52 -7.86
CA ASP A 135 8.40 17.84 -7.92
C ASP A 135 9.53 18.75 -7.40
N SER A 136 9.45 20.06 -7.63
CA SER A 136 10.40 21.04 -7.09
C SER A 136 10.30 21.11 -5.55
N LEU A 137 9.09 21.18 -5.02
CA LEU A 137 8.84 21.14 -3.58
C LEU A 137 9.29 19.79 -2.99
N TYR A 138 8.99 18.68 -3.64
CA TYR A 138 9.44 17.35 -3.20
C TYR A 138 10.95 17.25 -3.07
N LYS A 139 11.70 17.71 -4.10
CA LYS A 139 13.17 17.74 -4.09
C LYS A 139 13.72 18.62 -2.96
N HIS A 140 13.06 19.74 -2.68
CA HIS A 140 13.45 20.60 -1.58
C HIS A 140 13.19 19.95 -0.22
N ARG A 141 12.00 19.37 -0.03
CA ARG A 141 11.60 18.63 1.19
C ARG A 141 12.50 17.43 1.45
N ALA A 142 12.96 16.74 0.41
CA ALA A 142 13.84 15.57 0.54
C ALA A 142 15.17 15.86 1.28
N LYS A 143 15.52 17.12 1.45
CA LYS A 143 16.71 17.57 2.23
C LYS A 143 16.43 17.63 3.74
N ARG A 144 15.17 17.59 4.16
CA ARG A 144 14.78 17.60 5.57
C ARG A 144 15.01 16.21 6.18
N PRO A 145 15.21 16.12 7.52
CA PRO A 145 15.18 14.83 8.22
C PRO A 145 13.86 14.10 7.95
N LYS A 146 13.94 12.90 7.38
CA LYS A 146 12.76 12.08 7.09
C LYS A 146 12.20 11.47 8.38
N PRO A 147 10.89 11.19 8.43
CA PRO A 147 10.31 10.32 9.45
C PRO A 147 10.98 8.95 9.46
N THR A 148 10.94 8.27 10.58
CA THR A 148 11.49 6.92 10.71
C THR A 148 10.70 5.96 9.82
N CYS A 149 11.43 5.15 9.04
CA CYS A 149 10.84 4.05 8.28
C CYS A 149 10.87 2.79 9.14
N ASP A 150 9.73 2.15 9.34
CA ASP A 150 9.68 0.77 9.80
C ASP A 150 9.99 -0.14 8.62
N ASN A 151 11.23 -0.59 8.54
CA ASN A 151 11.78 -1.36 7.43
C ASN A 151 11.48 -2.87 7.50
N LYS A 152 10.53 -3.28 8.35
CA LYS A 152 10.01 -4.65 8.30
C LYS A 152 9.26 -4.88 7.00
N ILE A 153 9.46 -6.02 6.39
CA ILE A 153 8.67 -6.54 5.28
C ILE A 153 7.62 -7.46 5.90
N LEU A 154 6.35 -7.09 5.83
CA LEU A 154 5.23 -7.89 6.34
C LEU A 154 4.58 -8.63 5.18
N CYS A 155 4.39 -9.94 5.33
CA CYS A 155 3.90 -10.80 4.26
C CYS A 155 2.47 -10.42 3.82
N ASP A 156 1.57 -10.24 4.77
CA ASP A 156 0.17 -9.85 4.55
C ASP A 156 0.05 -8.51 3.82
N TRP A 157 0.76 -7.48 4.27
CA TRP A 157 0.70 -6.15 3.65
C TRP A 157 1.34 -6.14 2.26
N ASN A 158 2.39 -6.93 2.05
CA ASN A 158 2.95 -7.14 0.71
C ASN A 158 1.96 -7.91 -0.18
N GLY A 159 1.25 -8.91 0.32
CA GLY A 159 0.19 -9.59 -0.41
C GLY A 159 -0.90 -8.62 -0.92
N LEU A 160 -1.29 -7.63 -0.11
CA LEU A 160 -2.25 -6.60 -0.49
C LEU A 160 -1.71 -5.69 -1.61
N ILE A 161 -0.48 -5.18 -1.47
CA ILE A 161 0.08 -4.27 -2.48
C ILE A 161 0.39 -5.01 -3.79
N ILE A 162 0.88 -6.24 -3.76
CA ILE A 162 1.08 -7.09 -4.94
C ILE A 162 -0.24 -7.24 -5.69
N SER A 163 -1.33 -7.57 -4.99
CA SER A 163 -2.66 -7.70 -5.56
C SER A 163 -3.11 -6.42 -6.26
N SER A 164 -2.92 -5.27 -5.62
CA SER A 164 -3.32 -3.97 -6.15
C SER A 164 -2.51 -3.54 -7.36
N LEU A 165 -1.19 -3.77 -7.33
CA LEU A 165 -0.29 -3.50 -8.46
C LEU A 165 -0.59 -4.40 -9.66
N THR A 166 -0.84 -5.70 -9.43
CA THR A 166 -1.20 -6.66 -10.50
C THR A 166 -2.50 -6.26 -11.18
N LYS A 167 -3.53 -5.85 -10.39
CA LYS A 167 -4.78 -5.33 -10.96
C LYS A 167 -4.54 -4.05 -11.77
N SER A 168 -3.72 -3.12 -11.27
CA SER A 168 -3.36 -1.91 -12.01
C SER A 168 -2.64 -2.24 -13.31
N ALA A 169 -1.68 -3.18 -13.28
CA ALA A 169 -0.94 -3.65 -14.44
C ALA A 169 -1.87 -4.19 -15.53
N SER A 170 -2.83 -5.04 -15.16
CA SER A 170 -3.84 -5.58 -16.07
C SER A 170 -4.73 -4.48 -16.67
N ILE A 171 -5.22 -3.56 -15.84
CA ILE A 171 -6.12 -2.47 -16.26
C ILE A 171 -5.45 -1.50 -17.21
N PHE A 172 -4.19 -1.14 -16.94
CA PHE A 172 -3.44 -0.13 -17.71
C PHE A 172 -2.52 -0.75 -18.78
N LYS A 173 -2.40 -2.07 -18.82
CA LYS A 173 -1.44 -2.83 -19.65
C LYS A 173 -0.01 -2.31 -19.43
N ASP A 174 0.35 -2.14 -18.16
CA ASP A 174 1.61 -1.56 -17.73
C ASP A 174 2.53 -2.65 -17.15
N GLN A 175 3.54 -3.00 -17.94
CA GLN A 175 4.51 -4.05 -17.60
C GLN A 175 5.33 -3.71 -16.36
N LYS A 176 5.64 -2.42 -16.13
CA LYS A 176 6.41 -1.99 -14.96
C LYS A 176 5.67 -2.26 -13.66
N LEU A 177 4.35 -2.02 -13.63
CA LEU A 177 3.54 -2.33 -12.45
C LEU A 177 3.50 -3.83 -12.16
N LEU A 178 3.47 -4.65 -13.21
CA LEU A 178 3.52 -6.10 -13.08
C LEU A 178 4.89 -6.56 -12.53
N GLU A 179 5.97 -6.02 -13.04
CA GLU A 179 7.34 -6.33 -12.58
C GLU A 179 7.54 -5.99 -11.10
N LEU A 180 7.01 -4.85 -10.63
CA LEU A 180 7.03 -4.50 -9.21
C LEU A 180 6.25 -5.52 -8.35
N ALA A 181 5.08 -5.94 -8.82
CA ALA A 181 4.27 -6.95 -8.12
C ALA A 181 4.98 -8.30 -8.06
N MET A 182 5.53 -8.75 -9.19
CA MET A 182 6.25 -10.02 -9.29
C MET A 182 7.53 -10.01 -8.46
N GLY A 183 8.27 -8.90 -8.43
CA GLY A 183 9.46 -8.74 -7.61
C GLY A 183 9.16 -8.92 -6.11
N ALA A 184 8.11 -8.28 -5.61
CA ALA A 184 7.69 -8.42 -4.23
C ALA A 184 7.19 -9.84 -3.91
N PHE A 185 6.46 -10.47 -4.83
CA PHE A 185 6.01 -11.85 -4.69
C PHE A 185 7.18 -12.83 -4.61
N HIS A 186 8.15 -12.71 -5.51
CA HIS A 186 9.34 -13.56 -5.54
C HIS A 186 10.20 -13.37 -4.28
N PHE A 187 10.30 -12.13 -3.78
CA PHE A 187 10.98 -11.90 -2.50
C PHE A 187 10.35 -12.73 -1.38
N ILE A 188 9.03 -12.66 -1.22
CA ILE A 188 8.33 -13.42 -0.16
C ILE A 188 8.52 -14.91 -0.37
N LYS A 189 8.29 -15.42 -1.58
CA LYS A 189 8.43 -16.83 -1.91
C LYS A 189 9.82 -17.37 -1.60
N ASN A 190 10.87 -16.61 -1.93
CA ASN A 190 12.26 -17.08 -1.83
C ASN A 190 12.90 -16.80 -0.48
N ASN A 191 12.46 -15.80 0.28
CA ASN A 191 13.11 -15.37 1.53
C ASN A 191 12.22 -15.56 2.76
N MET A 192 10.89 -15.54 2.62
CA MET A 192 9.96 -15.66 3.75
C MET A 192 9.21 -17.00 3.79
N TYR A 193 9.53 -17.92 2.88
CA TYR A 193 8.99 -19.27 2.86
C TYR A 193 10.13 -20.28 2.85
N ASP A 194 10.17 -21.22 3.80
CA ASP A 194 11.26 -22.19 3.96
C ASP A 194 10.97 -23.56 3.32
N GLY A 195 9.89 -23.69 2.55
CA GLY A 195 9.42 -24.93 1.96
C GLY A 195 8.25 -25.58 2.72
N SER A 196 8.05 -25.23 3.99
CA SER A 196 6.99 -25.72 4.86
C SER A 196 6.21 -24.60 5.55
N THR A 197 6.89 -23.55 5.97
CA THR A 197 6.34 -22.45 6.80
C THR A 197 6.51 -21.14 6.08
N LEU A 198 5.43 -20.37 6.00
CA LEU A 198 5.46 -18.96 5.62
C LEU A 198 5.68 -18.13 6.89
N TYR A 199 6.56 -17.13 6.83
CA TYR A 199 6.83 -16.22 7.93
C TYR A 199 6.09 -14.91 7.75
N HIS A 200 5.59 -14.35 8.86
CA HIS A 200 4.85 -13.08 8.88
C HIS A 200 5.74 -11.89 8.55
N SER A 201 6.94 -11.83 9.15
CA SER A 201 7.80 -10.65 9.02
C SER A 201 9.25 -11.00 8.70
N HIS A 202 9.88 -10.15 7.87
CA HIS A 202 11.28 -10.20 7.52
C HIS A 202 11.93 -8.85 7.80
N CYS A 203 13.09 -8.86 8.47
CA CYS A 203 13.88 -7.66 8.74
C CYS A 203 15.34 -8.04 8.96
N ASN A 204 16.26 -7.30 8.33
CA ASN A 204 17.71 -7.54 8.45
C ASN A 204 18.11 -9.02 8.23
N SER A 205 17.58 -9.62 7.17
CA SER A 205 17.79 -11.04 6.79
C SER A 205 17.30 -12.05 7.84
N ILE A 206 16.42 -11.67 8.74
CA ILE A 206 15.85 -12.55 9.77
C ILE A 206 14.34 -12.63 9.59
N ASN A 207 13.84 -13.85 9.45
CA ASN A 207 12.40 -14.13 9.50
C ASN A 207 11.94 -14.27 10.95
N LYS A 208 10.78 -13.67 11.27
CA LYS A 208 10.16 -13.77 12.60
C LYS A 208 8.69 -14.05 12.46
N HIS A 209 8.17 -14.80 13.44
CA HIS A 209 6.78 -15.19 13.58
C HIS A 209 6.30 -16.02 12.38
N GLU A 210 5.82 -17.20 12.68
CA GLU A 210 5.10 -18.01 11.68
C GLU A 210 3.86 -17.26 11.19
N GLY A 211 3.59 -17.38 9.90
CA GLY A 211 2.49 -16.71 9.25
C GLY A 211 1.13 -17.02 9.88
N MET A 212 0.29 -16.01 9.90
CA MET A 212 -1.12 -16.09 10.29
C MET A 212 -2.01 -16.24 9.05
N LEU A 213 -3.28 -16.44 9.23
CA LEU A 213 -4.24 -16.63 8.14
C LEU A 213 -4.17 -15.49 7.10
N ASP A 214 -3.99 -14.25 7.56
CA ASP A 214 -3.91 -13.07 6.70
C ASP A 214 -2.72 -13.15 5.73
N ASP A 215 -1.57 -13.62 6.21
CA ASP A 215 -0.35 -13.78 5.38
C ASP A 215 -0.61 -14.74 4.22
N TYR A 216 -1.19 -15.88 4.51
CA TYR A 216 -1.54 -16.87 3.50
C TYR A 216 -2.62 -16.37 2.56
N ALA A 217 -3.72 -15.83 3.10
CA ALA A 217 -4.89 -15.43 2.31
C ALA A 217 -4.54 -14.37 1.27
N TYR A 218 -3.77 -13.34 1.68
CA TYR A 218 -3.42 -12.26 0.76
C TYR A 218 -2.32 -12.66 -0.21
N LEU A 219 -1.37 -13.52 0.19
CA LEU A 219 -0.34 -14.02 -0.70
C LEU A 219 -0.91 -14.97 -1.75
N ILE A 220 -1.85 -15.85 -1.37
CA ILE A 220 -2.58 -16.71 -2.32
C ILE A 220 -3.34 -15.85 -3.33
N ARG A 221 -4.09 -14.82 -2.86
CA ARG A 221 -4.79 -13.88 -3.74
C ARG A 221 -3.84 -13.21 -4.73
N ALA A 222 -2.68 -12.77 -4.24
CA ALA A 222 -1.65 -12.14 -5.06
C ALA A 222 -1.12 -13.10 -6.14
N GLY A 223 -0.79 -14.34 -5.78
CA GLY A 223 -0.33 -15.37 -6.72
C GLY A 223 -1.38 -15.70 -7.79
N LEU A 224 -2.64 -15.89 -7.39
CA LEU A 224 -3.74 -16.13 -8.33
C LEU A 224 -3.94 -14.96 -9.30
N LEU A 225 -3.83 -13.71 -8.84
CA LEU A 225 -3.95 -12.53 -9.70
C LEU A 225 -2.77 -12.43 -10.68
N ILE A 226 -1.54 -12.73 -10.25
CA ILE A 226 -0.39 -12.74 -11.17
C ILE A 226 -0.58 -13.85 -12.20
N PHE A 227 -1.01 -15.04 -11.79
CA PHE A 227 -1.33 -16.14 -12.71
C PHE A 227 -2.38 -15.73 -13.75
N GLU A 228 -3.48 -15.07 -13.34
CA GLU A 228 -4.52 -14.58 -14.26
C GLU A 228 -3.96 -13.64 -15.35
N VAL A 229 -2.91 -12.89 -15.05
CA VAL A 229 -2.31 -11.91 -15.98
C VAL A 229 -1.20 -12.53 -16.83
N THR A 230 -0.40 -13.43 -16.25
CA THR A 230 0.81 -14.00 -16.90
C THR A 230 0.59 -15.38 -17.50
N THR A 231 -0.37 -16.14 -17.02
CA THR A 231 -0.58 -17.57 -17.27
C THR A 231 0.59 -18.46 -16.83
N ASP A 232 1.52 -17.93 -16.04
CA ASP A 232 2.67 -18.67 -15.53
C ASP A 232 2.27 -19.59 -14.39
N GLN A 233 2.42 -20.89 -14.60
CA GLN A 233 1.98 -21.95 -13.69
C GLN A 233 2.67 -21.90 -12.32
N GLU A 234 3.85 -21.33 -12.24
CA GLU A 234 4.59 -21.20 -10.97
C GLU A 234 3.77 -20.50 -9.87
N TYR A 235 3.01 -19.46 -10.22
CA TYR A 235 2.19 -18.71 -9.27
C TYR A 235 0.96 -19.50 -8.82
N LEU A 236 0.35 -20.26 -9.73
CA LEU A 236 -0.78 -21.12 -9.39
C LEU A 236 -0.32 -22.28 -8.50
N GLU A 237 0.74 -22.98 -8.87
CA GLU A 237 1.27 -24.10 -8.08
C GLU A 237 1.67 -23.68 -6.66
N PHE A 238 2.36 -22.54 -6.52
CA PHE A 238 2.71 -22.01 -5.21
C PHE A 238 1.46 -21.63 -4.39
N SER A 239 0.45 -21.00 -5.01
CA SER A 239 -0.81 -20.67 -4.36
C SER A 239 -1.55 -21.93 -3.88
N LEU A 240 -1.62 -22.98 -4.70
CA LEU A 240 -2.22 -24.26 -4.34
C LEU A 240 -1.49 -24.93 -3.17
N LYS A 241 -0.15 -24.85 -3.14
CA LYS A 241 0.65 -25.36 -2.02
C LYS A 241 0.33 -24.64 -0.72
N LEU A 242 0.16 -23.32 -0.74
CA LEU A 242 -0.24 -22.53 0.42
C LEU A 242 -1.69 -22.87 0.87
N VAL A 243 -2.61 -23.09 -0.07
CA VAL A 243 -3.98 -23.53 0.24
C VAL A 243 -3.99 -24.88 0.92
N SER A 244 -3.23 -25.88 0.42
CA SER A 244 -3.11 -27.18 1.08
C SER A 244 -2.60 -27.02 2.50
N HIS A 245 -1.57 -26.20 2.71
CA HIS A 245 -1.04 -25.91 4.04
C HIS A 245 -2.12 -25.32 4.98
N LEU A 246 -2.96 -24.38 4.51
CA LEU A 246 -4.03 -23.81 5.31
C LEU A 246 -5.09 -24.84 5.67
N ILE A 247 -5.51 -25.69 4.72
CA ILE A 247 -6.49 -26.74 4.97
C ILE A 247 -5.99 -27.70 6.07
N ASP A 248 -4.73 -28.12 5.98
CA ASP A 248 -4.13 -29.07 6.90
C ASP A 248 -3.85 -28.49 8.30
N ASN A 249 -3.62 -27.18 8.41
CA ASN A 249 -3.12 -26.60 9.65
C ASN A 249 -3.99 -25.50 10.26
N PHE A 250 -4.95 -24.94 9.54
CA PHE A 250 -5.78 -23.80 10.02
C PHE A 250 -7.28 -24.10 9.97
N SER A 251 -7.71 -25.15 9.27
CA SER A 251 -9.15 -25.49 9.14
C SER A 251 -9.77 -25.80 10.49
N ASP A 252 -11.01 -25.34 10.68
CA ASP A 252 -11.83 -25.66 11.83
C ASP A 252 -12.70 -26.91 11.64
N GLY A 253 -12.70 -27.46 10.41
CA GLY A 253 -13.54 -28.60 10.02
C GLY A 253 -14.96 -28.23 9.57
N ASP A 254 -15.39 -26.96 9.82
CA ASP A 254 -16.76 -26.48 9.50
C ASP A 254 -16.76 -25.45 8.35
N GLY A 255 -15.66 -25.36 7.59
CA GLY A 255 -15.55 -24.51 6.40
C GLY A 255 -14.92 -23.14 6.64
N MET A 256 -14.38 -22.89 7.83
CA MET A 256 -13.61 -21.69 8.13
C MET A 256 -12.19 -22.01 8.55
N PHE A 257 -11.37 -20.96 8.66
CA PHE A 257 -10.01 -21.05 9.14
C PHE A 257 -9.83 -20.26 10.44
N PHE A 258 -9.05 -20.83 11.37
CA PHE A 258 -8.56 -20.10 12.53
C PHE A 258 -7.51 -19.05 12.12
N THR A 259 -7.36 -17.99 12.90
CA THR A 259 -6.36 -16.95 12.68
C THR A 259 -4.93 -17.47 12.73
N SER A 260 -4.67 -18.50 13.54
CA SER A 260 -3.37 -19.12 13.72
C SER A 260 -3.44 -20.65 13.52
N SER A 261 -2.29 -21.25 13.21
CA SER A 261 -2.18 -22.68 13.01
C SER A 261 -2.69 -23.50 14.21
N ASN A 262 -3.38 -24.60 13.92
CA ASN A 262 -3.85 -25.58 14.91
C ASN A 262 -2.71 -26.23 15.70
N LYS A 263 -1.50 -26.20 15.18
CA LYS A 263 -0.29 -26.76 15.79
C LYS A 263 0.37 -25.84 16.81
N LYS A 264 0.01 -24.53 16.83
CA LYS A 264 0.54 -23.57 17.82
C LYS A 264 0.01 -23.90 19.22
N LYS A 265 0.91 -24.30 20.12
CA LYS A 265 0.60 -24.69 21.50
C LYS A 265 0.56 -23.52 22.48
N ASP A 266 1.14 -22.39 22.12
CA ASP A 266 1.19 -21.15 22.90
C ASP A 266 -0.07 -20.28 22.75
N VAL A 267 -0.97 -20.64 21.84
CA VAL A 267 -2.26 -19.96 21.63
C VAL A 267 -3.33 -20.64 22.49
N ILE A 268 -3.71 -19.97 23.58
CA ILE A 268 -4.69 -20.49 24.55
C ILE A 268 -6.11 -20.60 23.94
N ILE A 269 -6.51 -19.57 23.15
CA ILE A 269 -7.82 -19.54 22.49
C ILE A 269 -7.62 -19.34 20.99
N LYS A 270 -8.09 -20.29 20.21
CA LYS A 270 -8.09 -20.19 18.76
C LYS A 270 -9.26 -19.33 18.32
N SER A 271 -8.93 -18.17 17.76
CA SER A 271 -9.93 -17.20 17.27
C SER A 271 -10.19 -17.37 15.78
N LYS A 272 -11.41 -17.03 15.38
CA LYS A 272 -11.81 -16.86 13.98
C LYS A 272 -12.22 -15.41 13.79
N GLN A 273 -11.61 -14.73 12.83
CA GLN A 273 -12.03 -13.42 12.43
C GLN A 273 -13.11 -13.53 11.35
N ILE A 274 -14.21 -12.80 11.51
CA ILE A 274 -15.34 -12.79 10.59
C ILE A 274 -15.73 -11.37 10.16
N ILE A 275 -15.09 -10.36 10.71
CA ILE A 275 -15.36 -8.93 10.45
C ILE A 275 -14.11 -8.29 9.89
N ASP A 276 -14.28 -7.42 8.89
CA ASP A 276 -13.19 -6.57 8.40
C ASP A 276 -12.67 -5.67 9.51
N ASN A 277 -11.38 -5.43 9.49
CA ASN A 277 -10.72 -4.44 10.33
C ASN A 277 -10.06 -3.38 9.42
N VAL A 278 -8.82 -2.98 9.73
CA VAL A 278 -8.04 -2.08 8.85
C VAL A 278 -7.66 -2.75 7.52
N THR A 279 -7.68 -4.07 7.50
CA THR A 279 -7.50 -4.90 6.31
C THR A 279 -8.72 -5.80 6.09
N PRO A 280 -8.96 -6.28 4.86
CA PRO A 280 -10.07 -7.19 4.57
C PRO A 280 -10.00 -8.46 5.42
N ASN A 281 -11.14 -9.01 5.76
CA ASN A 281 -11.22 -10.27 6.52
C ASN A 281 -10.58 -11.43 5.75
N ALA A 282 -9.62 -12.11 6.36
CA ALA A 282 -8.87 -13.18 5.69
C ALA A 282 -9.74 -14.40 5.33
N ASN A 283 -10.75 -14.74 6.13
CA ASN A 283 -11.70 -15.80 5.77
C ASN A 283 -12.52 -15.41 4.54
N ALA A 284 -12.97 -14.15 4.43
CA ALA A 284 -13.66 -13.66 3.23
C ALA A 284 -12.76 -13.72 1.98
N VAL A 285 -11.50 -13.32 2.13
CA VAL A 285 -10.51 -13.44 1.04
C VAL A 285 -10.25 -14.89 0.65
N MET A 286 -10.23 -15.82 1.61
CA MET A 286 -10.10 -17.25 1.31
C MET A 286 -11.30 -17.81 0.58
N ILE A 287 -12.52 -17.34 0.84
CA ILE A 287 -13.70 -17.71 0.06
C ILE A 287 -13.51 -17.29 -1.41
N GLU A 288 -13.06 -16.06 -1.66
CA GLU A 288 -12.75 -15.61 -3.03
C GLU A 288 -11.67 -16.48 -3.68
N ASN A 289 -10.58 -16.76 -2.96
CA ASN A 289 -9.47 -17.56 -3.46
C ASN A 289 -9.89 -18.99 -3.83
N LEU A 290 -10.60 -19.66 -2.91
CA LEU A 290 -11.08 -21.03 -3.14
C LEU A 290 -12.10 -21.10 -4.28
N THR A 291 -12.97 -20.09 -4.38
CA THR A 291 -13.91 -19.98 -5.50
C THR A 291 -13.18 -19.87 -6.83
N LYS A 292 -12.15 -19.01 -6.93
CA LYS A 292 -11.33 -18.90 -8.14
C LYS A 292 -10.63 -20.20 -8.50
N ILE A 293 -10.02 -20.86 -7.52
CA ILE A 293 -9.34 -22.14 -7.71
C ILE A 293 -10.33 -23.21 -8.23
N ALA A 294 -11.53 -23.25 -7.67
CA ALA A 294 -12.56 -24.20 -8.13
C ALA A 294 -13.01 -23.98 -9.58
N PHE A 295 -12.85 -22.75 -10.13
CA PHE A 295 -13.11 -22.48 -11.55
C PHE A 295 -11.93 -22.80 -12.46
N LEU A 296 -10.71 -22.93 -11.89
CA LEU A 296 -9.49 -23.24 -12.63
C LEU A 296 -9.20 -24.75 -12.71
N SER A 297 -9.84 -25.54 -11.86
CA SER A 297 -9.74 -27.00 -11.79
C SER A 297 -10.88 -27.69 -12.54
#